data_d569872e09a521a81922407b4bd262d4
#
_entry.id   d569872e09a521a81922407b4bd262d4
#
_cell.length_a   1.000
_cell.length_b   1.000
_cell.length_c   1.000
_cell.angle_alpha   90.00
_cell.angle_beta   90.00
_cell.angle_gamma   90.00
#
_symmetry.space_group_name_H-M   'P 1'
#
loop_
_entity.id
_entity.type
_entity.pdbx_description
1 polymer ?
#
loop_
_entity_poly.entity_id
_entity_poly.type
_entity_poly.pdbx_seq_one_letter_code
_entity_poly.pdbx_strand_id
1 'polypeptide(L)'
;MKVQVDIVYTADCTSWEKTAHLVNQVLTDLGLEGEFIYWLCESEEQAWEWDFVGSPTVLIDGKDPFRSPDDEPGLKLRTYFSAEKGLVPYPTYEMLHSYLTKYVVDADWSDF
;
A
#
# COMPACT_ATOMS: atom_id res chain seq x y z
N MET A 1 11.07 11.10 10.65
CA MET A 1 11.28 10.28 9.45
C MET A 1 10.16 10.52 8.48
N LYS A 2 10.48 10.72 7.22
CA LYS A 2 9.50 10.99 6.17
C LYS A 2 9.41 9.78 5.25
N VAL A 3 8.20 9.34 5.00
CA VAL A 3 7.94 8.14 4.19
C VAL A 3 7.17 8.55 2.94
N GLN A 4 7.65 8.12 1.78
CA GLN A 4 6.90 8.32 0.54
C GLN A 4 5.85 7.23 0.41
N VAL A 5 4.60 7.64 0.22
CA VAL A 5 3.47 6.74 0.07
C VAL A 5 2.83 6.98 -1.30
N ASP A 6 2.87 5.96 -2.14
CA ASP A 6 2.17 6.00 -3.41
C ASP A 6 0.93 5.12 -3.31
N ILE A 7 -0.22 5.68 -3.65
CA ILE A 7 -1.47 4.93 -3.76
C ILE A 7 -1.80 4.79 -5.24
N VAL A 8 -1.78 3.57 -5.73
CA VAL A 8 -2.11 3.26 -7.13
C VAL A 8 -3.50 2.64 -7.15
N TYR A 9 -4.39 3.17 -7.98
CA TYR A 9 -5.80 2.78 -7.95
C TYR A 9 -6.42 2.82 -9.34
N THR A 10 -7.58 2.17 -9.47
CA THR A 10 -8.39 2.19 -10.69
C THR A 10 -9.63 3.07 -10.47
N ALA A 11 -10.25 3.52 -11.57
CA ALA A 11 -11.39 4.43 -11.51
C ALA A 11 -12.60 3.84 -10.77
N ASP A 12 -12.75 2.51 -10.82
CA ASP A 12 -13.87 1.82 -10.17
C ASP A 12 -13.58 1.40 -8.72
N CYS A 13 -12.41 1.70 -8.21
CA CYS A 13 -12.03 1.35 -6.83
C CYS A 13 -12.67 2.32 -5.84
N THR A 14 -13.47 1.80 -4.92
CA THR A 14 -14.11 2.61 -3.89
C THR A 14 -13.33 2.66 -2.58
N SER A 15 -12.21 1.92 -2.50
CA SER A 15 -11.46 1.72 -1.26
C SER A 15 -10.16 2.53 -1.20
N TRP A 16 -9.77 3.21 -2.27
CA TRP A 16 -8.44 3.84 -2.31
C TRP A 16 -8.31 5.04 -1.36
N GLU A 17 -9.38 5.82 -1.21
CA GLU A 17 -9.36 6.97 -0.29
C GLU A 17 -9.27 6.50 1.16
N LYS A 18 -10.04 5.47 1.51
CA LYS A 18 -9.98 4.88 2.84
C LYS A 18 -8.60 4.31 3.12
N THR A 19 -7.98 3.70 2.12
CA THR A 19 -6.61 3.20 2.24
C THR A 19 -5.64 4.32 2.56
N ALA A 20 -5.73 5.44 1.85
CA ALA A 20 -4.89 6.61 2.12
C ALA A 20 -5.08 7.13 3.54
N HIS A 21 -6.32 7.21 4.02
CA HIS A 21 -6.60 7.62 5.40
C HIS A 21 -5.99 6.66 6.42
N LEU A 22 -6.11 5.36 6.20
CA LEU A 22 -5.54 4.36 7.10
C LEU A 22 -4.01 4.46 7.17
N VAL A 23 -3.36 4.61 6.02
CA VAL A 23 -1.90 4.75 5.99
C VAL A 23 -1.49 6.01 6.75
N ASN A 24 -2.18 7.13 6.52
CA ASN A 24 -1.87 8.37 7.22
C ASN A 24 -2.07 8.24 8.74
N GLN A 25 -3.13 7.55 9.15
CA GLN A 25 -3.39 7.31 10.56
C GLN A 25 -2.28 6.50 11.21
N VAL A 26 -1.84 5.43 10.56
CA VAL A 26 -0.74 4.60 11.07
C VAL A 26 0.55 5.41 11.17
N LEU A 27 0.88 6.19 10.14
CA LEU A 27 2.07 7.03 10.16
C LEU A 27 2.03 8.02 11.31
N THR A 28 0.89 8.69 11.50
CA THR A 28 0.69 9.63 12.59
C THR A 28 0.86 8.95 13.94
N ASP A 29 0.28 7.77 14.13
CA ASP A 29 0.36 7.01 15.37
C ASP A 29 1.79 6.57 15.69
N LEU A 30 2.60 6.37 14.66
CA LEU A 30 4.01 6.01 14.80
C LEU A 30 4.95 7.21 14.86
N GLY A 31 4.41 8.43 14.81
CA GLY A 31 5.22 9.65 14.84
C GLY A 31 5.98 9.92 13.54
N LEU A 32 5.46 9.42 12.42
CA LEU A 32 6.07 9.57 11.09
C LEU A 32 5.29 10.56 10.24
N GLU A 33 5.97 11.13 9.25
CA GLU A 33 5.34 11.96 8.22
C GLU A 33 5.23 11.20 6.92
N GLY A 34 4.08 11.31 6.26
CA GLY A 34 3.86 10.73 4.94
C GLY A 34 3.83 11.79 3.86
N GLU A 35 4.47 11.48 2.73
CA GLU A 35 4.36 12.26 1.51
C GLU A 35 3.58 11.40 0.53
N PHE A 36 2.33 11.81 0.21
CA PHE A 36 1.39 11.00 -0.55
C PHE A 36 1.34 11.42 -2.00
N ILE A 37 1.43 10.44 -2.90
CA ILE A 37 1.26 10.62 -4.34
C ILE A 37 0.23 9.60 -4.80
N TYR A 38 -0.69 10.02 -5.67
CA TYR A 38 -1.78 9.20 -6.15
C TYR A 38 -1.64 8.95 -7.65
N TRP A 39 -1.81 7.70 -8.06
CA TRP A 39 -1.65 7.27 -9.44
C TRP A 39 -2.90 6.54 -9.90
N LEU A 40 -3.58 7.08 -10.89
CA LEU A 40 -4.71 6.42 -11.52
C LEU A 40 -4.19 5.51 -12.63
N CYS A 41 -4.37 4.20 -12.47
CA CYS A 41 -4.04 3.22 -13.49
C CYS A 41 -5.24 3.05 -14.41
N GLU A 42 -5.07 3.35 -15.70
CA GLU A 42 -6.18 3.45 -16.63
C GLU A 42 -6.21 2.34 -17.68
N SER A 43 -5.16 1.54 -17.80
CA SER A 43 -5.10 0.50 -18.82
C SER A 43 -4.31 -0.73 -18.34
N GLU A 44 -4.57 -1.86 -18.98
CA GLU A 44 -3.78 -3.09 -18.77
C GLU A 44 -2.31 -2.85 -19.07
N GLU A 45 -2.02 -2.09 -20.10
CA GLU A 45 -0.65 -1.77 -20.49
C GLU A 45 0.08 -1.02 -19.37
N GLN A 46 -0.57 -0.01 -18.78
CA GLN A 46 0.00 0.70 -17.64
C GLN A 46 0.20 -0.22 -16.44
N ALA A 47 -0.76 -1.12 -16.19
CA ALA A 47 -0.66 -2.06 -15.07
C ALA A 47 0.59 -2.92 -15.19
N TRP A 48 0.89 -3.43 -16.37
CA TRP A 48 2.09 -4.24 -16.59
C TRP A 48 3.36 -3.39 -16.52
N GLU A 49 3.32 -2.19 -17.06
CA GLU A 49 4.45 -1.27 -17.02
C GLU A 49 4.81 -0.86 -15.58
N TRP A 50 3.79 -0.64 -14.75
CA TRP A 50 3.98 -0.23 -13.36
C TRP A 50 4.10 -1.40 -12.38
N ASP A 51 4.01 -2.63 -12.85
CA ASP A 51 3.92 -3.82 -12.00
C ASP A 51 2.78 -3.71 -10.97
N PHE A 52 1.65 -3.19 -11.43
CA PHE A 52 0.46 -2.95 -10.62
C PHE A 52 -0.39 -4.22 -10.58
N VAL A 53 -0.61 -4.76 -9.39
CA VAL A 53 -1.27 -6.06 -9.20
C VAL A 53 -2.70 -5.94 -8.67
N GLY A 54 -3.29 -4.78 -8.78
CA GLY A 54 -4.69 -4.56 -8.40
C GLY A 54 -4.88 -3.38 -7.47
N SER A 55 -6.09 -2.84 -7.47
CA SER A 55 -6.45 -1.64 -6.75
C SER A 55 -7.17 -1.96 -5.43
N PRO A 56 -6.85 -1.29 -4.32
CA PRO A 56 -5.79 -0.29 -4.19
C PRO A 56 -4.44 -0.93 -3.92
N THR A 57 -3.37 -0.36 -4.42
CA THR A 57 -2.01 -0.77 -4.07
C THR A 57 -1.33 0.37 -3.31
N VAL A 58 -0.67 0.03 -2.21
CA VAL A 58 0.13 0.95 -1.41
C VAL A 58 1.59 0.64 -1.66
N LEU A 59 2.37 1.66 -2.03
CA LEU A 59 3.83 1.53 -2.12
C LEU A 59 4.44 2.37 -1.00
N ILE A 60 5.29 1.74 -0.21
CA ILE A 60 6.04 2.41 0.85
C ILE A 60 7.48 2.53 0.36
N ASP A 61 7.89 3.77 0.08
CA ASP A 61 9.20 4.06 -0.52
C ASP A 61 9.45 3.17 -1.75
N GLY A 62 8.42 3.02 -2.59
CA GLY A 62 8.49 2.30 -3.86
C GLY A 62 8.24 0.80 -3.78
N LYS A 63 7.99 0.26 -2.59
CA LYS A 63 7.76 -1.18 -2.43
C LYS A 63 6.33 -1.48 -2.01
N ASP A 64 5.75 -2.52 -2.60
CA ASP A 64 4.45 -3.06 -2.21
C ASP A 64 4.67 -4.09 -1.10
N PRO A 65 4.29 -3.76 0.16
CA PRO A 65 4.57 -4.65 1.29
C PRO A 65 3.75 -5.95 1.28
N PHE A 66 2.70 -6.00 0.47
CA PHE A 66 1.76 -7.12 0.48
C PHE A 66 1.76 -7.91 -0.84
N ARG A 67 2.76 -7.65 -1.69
CA ARG A 67 2.86 -8.35 -2.96
C ARG A 67 3.33 -9.78 -2.76
N SER A 68 2.61 -10.72 -3.39
CA SER A 68 3.02 -12.11 -3.46
C SER A 68 3.77 -12.37 -4.75
N PRO A 69 4.74 -13.31 -4.77
CA PRO A 69 5.40 -13.72 -6.03
C PRO A 69 4.43 -14.24 -7.08
N ASP A 70 3.24 -14.73 -6.65
CA ASP A 70 2.23 -15.26 -7.56
C ASP A 70 1.31 -14.18 -8.14
N ASP A 71 1.41 -12.95 -7.65
CA ASP A 71 0.59 -11.85 -8.15
C ASP A 71 1.00 -11.46 -9.56
N GLU A 72 0.01 -11.32 -10.44
CA GLU A 72 0.24 -10.84 -11.80
C GLU A 72 -0.31 -9.44 -11.98
N PRO A 73 0.36 -8.57 -12.73
CA PRO A 73 -0.16 -7.24 -13.02
C PRO A 73 -1.50 -7.33 -13.78
N GLY A 74 -2.33 -6.32 -13.59
CA GLY A 74 -3.60 -6.22 -14.30
C GLY A 74 -4.43 -5.06 -13.81
N LEU A 75 -5.32 -4.59 -14.69
CA LEU A 75 -6.29 -3.55 -14.38
C LEU A 75 -7.48 -4.20 -13.67
N LYS A 76 -7.37 -4.35 -12.37
CA LYS A 76 -8.34 -5.12 -11.57
C LYS A 76 -8.37 -4.62 -10.13
N LEU A 77 -9.39 -5.05 -9.41
CA LEU A 77 -9.45 -4.86 -7.96
C LEU A 77 -8.62 -5.93 -7.27
N ARG A 78 -8.15 -5.62 -6.08
CA ARG A 78 -7.27 -6.48 -5.30
C ARG A 78 -7.92 -6.79 -3.96
N THR A 79 -7.68 -8.00 -3.46
CA THR A 79 -8.07 -8.36 -2.11
C THR A 79 -6.82 -8.59 -1.25
N TYR A 80 -7.00 -8.37 0.04
CA TYR A 80 -5.95 -8.55 1.03
C TYR A 80 -6.42 -9.59 2.04
N PHE A 81 -5.51 -10.38 2.58
CA PHE A 81 -5.86 -11.35 3.60
C PHE A 81 -5.55 -10.79 4.99
N SER A 82 -6.60 -10.62 5.79
CA SER A 82 -6.49 -10.21 7.18
C SER A 82 -6.62 -11.44 8.07
N ALA A 83 -5.71 -11.61 9.03
CA ALA A 83 -5.77 -12.71 9.97
C ALA A 83 -7.07 -12.71 10.78
N GLU A 84 -7.64 -11.54 11.01
CA GLU A 84 -8.86 -11.39 11.81
C GLU A 84 -10.13 -11.44 10.99
N LYS A 85 -10.11 -10.85 9.77
CA LYS A 85 -11.32 -10.61 8.98
C LYS A 85 -11.42 -11.46 7.71
N GLY A 86 -10.38 -12.23 7.37
CA GLY A 86 -10.32 -12.94 6.11
C GLY A 86 -10.00 -12.01 4.93
N LEU A 87 -10.61 -12.24 3.79
CA LEU A 87 -10.39 -11.41 2.62
C LEU A 87 -11.08 -10.06 2.77
N VAL A 88 -10.32 -8.99 2.54
CA VAL A 88 -10.80 -7.62 2.64
C VAL A 88 -10.37 -6.84 1.39
N PRO A 89 -11.11 -5.78 1.01
CA PRO A 89 -10.82 -5.05 -0.23
C PRO A 89 -9.71 -4.00 -0.12
N TYR A 90 -9.10 -3.84 1.04
CA TYR A 90 -7.99 -2.92 1.28
C TYR A 90 -7.18 -3.42 2.46
N PRO A 91 -5.90 -3.00 2.60
CA PRO A 91 -5.11 -3.42 3.76
C PRO A 91 -5.66 -2.81 5.04
N THR A 92 -5.74 -3.61 6.09
CA THR A 92 -6.28 -3.14 7.38
C THR A 92 -5.27 -2.26 8.11
N TYR A 93 -5.77 -1.52 9.11
CA TYR A 93 -4.90 -0.74 10.00
C TYR A 93 -3.81 -1.63 10.61
N GLU A 94 -4.18 -2.80 11.09
CA GLU A 94 -3.25 -3.73 11.75
C GLU A 94 -2.16 -4.22 10.79
N MET A 95 -2.52 -4.52 9.55
CA MET A 95 -1.56 -4.93 8.52
C MET A 95 -0.54 -3.83 8.24
N LEU A 96 -1.05 -2.61 8.06
CA LEU A 96 -0.21 -1.44 7.79
C LEU A 96 0.67 -1.10 9.01
N HIS A 97 0.10 -1.14 10.20
CA HIS A 97 0.83 -0.84 11.42
C HIS A 97 1.96 -1.84 11.65
N SER A 98 1.70 -3.12 11.48
CA SER A 98 2.72 -4.17 11.64
C SER A 98 3.87 -3.98 10.65
N TYR A 99 3.56 -3.71 9.38
CA TYR A 99 4.59 -3.48 8.37
C TYR A 99 5.42 -2.23 8.68
N LEU A 100 4.75 -1.11 8.95
CA LEU A 100 5.44 0.17 9.15
C LEU A 100 6.25 0.19 10.43
N THR A 101 5.80 -0.49 11.49
CA THR A 101 6.59 -0.65 12.71
C THR A 101 7.91 -1.35 12.41
N LYS A 102 7.85 -2.45 11.68
CA LYS A 102 9.05 -3.19 11.28
C LYS A 102 9.93 -2.38 10.34
N TYR A 103 9.30 -1.66 9.40
CA TYR A 103 10.03 -0.81 8.45
C TYR A 103 10.85 0.25 9.16
N VAL A 104 10.29 0.91 10.19
CA VAL A 104 10.99 1.94 10.96
C VAL A 104 12.17 1.34 11.72
N VAL A 105 11.98 0.18 12.33
CA VAL A 105 13.06 -0.52 13.05
C VAL A 105 14.20 -0.87 12.10
N ASP A 106 13.86 -1.41 10.93
CA ASP A 106 14.88 -1.76 9.92
C ASP A 106 15.61 -0.52 9.40
N ALA A 107 14.91 0.60 9.23
CA ALA A 107 15.51 1.87 8.82
C ALA A 107 16.47 2.41 9.88
N ASP A 108 16.12 2.32 11.16
CA ASP A 108 16.99 2.73 12.26
C ASP A 108 18.29 1.91 12.25
N TRP A 109 18.20 0.63 11.96
CA TRP A 109 19.38 -0.21 11.83
C TRP A 109 20.28 0.23 10.68
N SER A 110 19.69 0.70 9.59
CA SER A 110 20.47 1.14 8.43
C SER A 110 21.21 2.44 8.65
N ASP A 111 20.86 3.20 9.67
CA ASP A 111 21.52 4.46 10.01
C ASP A 111 22.83 4.25 10.81
N PHE A 112 23.09 3.05 11.21
CA PHE A 112 24.37 2.69 11.84
C PHE A 112 25.38 2.22 10.81
#